data_2f4e925810838fb2e644c804d514fa6d
#
_entry.id   2f4e925810838fb2e644c804d514fa6d
#
_cell.length_a   1.000
_cell.length_b   1.000
_cell.length_c   1.000
_cell.angle_alpha   90.00
_cell.angle_beta   90.00
_cell.angle_gamma   90.00
#
_symmetry.space_group_name_H-M   'P 1'
#
loop_
_entity.id
_entity.type
_entity.pdbx_description
1 polymer ?
#
loop_
_entity_poly.entity_id
_entity_poly.type
_entity_poly.pdbx_seq_one_letter_code
_entity_poly.pdbx_strand_id
1 'polypeptide(L)'
;LLFFVYVPLTMRGFPPLLSAVGVSLLSILFTVPVITGRTKKTVAGIAGASAGILFSVALTVITGALIHVSGIIDDELLTLFYVSGTEINIRNVALSGMIISSLGAVIDVSVSVASAVHEFFIVHPGVDRKEAFLSAMSVGKDNLGSMVNTLVMAYVGSSLSLILIISLKFDAGMPLLMVLNNHQVLIEIL
;
A
#
# COMPACT_ATOMS: atom_id res chain seq x y z
N LEU A 1 -2.87 -12.06 9.82
CA LEU A 1 -2.44 -12.65 8.54
C LEU A 1 -0.98 -12.33 8.24
N LEU A 2 -0.51 -11.06 8.36
CA LEU A 2 0.89 -10.72 8.07
C LEU A 2 1.88 -11.53 8.91
N PHE A 3 1.76 -11.50 10.22
CA PHE A 3 2.70 -12.18 11.13
C PHE A 3 2.62 -13.72 11.06
N PHE A 4 1.41 -14.27 10.86
CA PHE A 4 1.20 -15.73 10.90
C PHE A 4 1.26 -16.40 9.53
N VAL A 5 1.14 -15.66 8.44
CA VAL A 5 1.12 -16.23 7.09
C VAL A 5 2.26 -15.69 6.23
N TYR A 6 2.37 -14.36 6.07
CA TYR A 6 3.39 -13.77 5.21
C TYR A 6 4.81 -14.06 5.69
N VAL A 7 5.11 -13.77 6.97
CA VAL A 7 6.46 -13.94 7.51
C VAL A 7 6.92 -15.40 7.47
N PRO A 8 6.15 -16.40 7.97
CA PRO A 8 6.59 -17.79 7.90
C PRO A 8 6.71 -18.33 6.48
N LEU A 9 5.87 -17.84 5.55
CA LEU A 9 5.90 -18.26 4.14
C LEU A 9 7.19 -17.77 3.47
N THR A 10 7.52 -16.49 3.70
CA THR A 10 8.73 -15.86 3.16
C THR A 10 9.98 -16.49 3.76
N MET A 11 10.00 -16.79 5.05
CA MET A 11 11.13 -17.46 5.70
C MET A 11 11.34 -18.91 5.24
N ARG A 12 10.30 -19.57 4.71
CA ARG A 12 10.39 -20.90 4.09
C ARG A 12 10.87 -20.88 2.64
N GLY A 13 11.30 -19.72 2.12
CA GLY A 13 11.83 -19.57 0.78
C GLY A 13 10.77 -19.36 -0.32
N PHE A 14 9.50 -19.14 0.04
CA PHE A 14 8.51 -18.74 -0.97
C PHE A 14 8.79 -17.32 -1.48
N PRO A 15 8.55 -17.04 -2.77
CA PRO A 15 8.76 -15.72 -3.33
C PRO A 15 7.96 -14.65 -2.57
N PRO A 16 8.62 -13.63 -1.98
CA PRO A 16 7.95 -12.63 -1.13
C PRO A 16 6.78 -11.93 -1.83
N LEU A 17 6.92 -11.64 -3.11
CA LEU A 17 5.93 -10.97 -3.93
C LEU A 17 4.64 -11.80 -4.09
N LEU A 18 4.76 -13.10 -4.35
CA LEU A 18 3.61 -14.00 -4.45
C LEU A 18 2.94 -14.19 -3.09
N SER A 19 3.74 -14.27 -2.02
CA SER A 19 3.23 -14.35 -0.65
C SER A 19 2.43 -13.10 -0.29
N ALA A 20 2.90 -11.91 -0.67
CA ALA A 20 2.20 -10.64 -0.44
C ALA A 20 0.85 -10.59 -1.19
N VAL A 21 0.82 -10.97 -2.46
CA VAL A 21 -0.42 -11.05 -3.25
C VAL A 21 -1.41 -12.02 -2.62
N GLY A 22 -0.96 -13.22 -2.26
CA GLY A 22 -1.81 -14.24 -1.63
C GLY A 22 -2.41 -13.76 -0.32
N VAL A 23 -1.58 -13.17 0.57
CA VAL A 23 -2.03 -12.61 1.86
C VAL A 23 -2.97 -11.43 1.67
N SER A 24 -2.73 -10.57 0.68
CA SER A 24 -3.61 -9.45 0.35
C SER A 24 -4.99 -9.93 -0.10
N LEU A 25 -5.06 -10.91 -0.99
CA LEU A 25 -6.32 -11.49 -1.45
C LEU A 25 -7.06 -12.19 -0.32
N LEU A 26 -6.37 -12.94 0.53
CA LEU A 26 -6.97 -13.54 1.72
C LEU A 26 -7.49 -12.46 2.67
N SER A 27 -6.75 -11.38 2.90
CA SER A 27 -7.20 -10.27 3.73
C SER A 27 -8.47 -9.64 3.20
N ILE A 28 -8.59 -9.42 1.88
CA ILE A 28 -9.80 -8.90 1.24
C ILE A 28 -10.98 -9.85 1.50
N LEU A 29 -10.79 -11.15 1.30
CA LEU A 29 -11.84 -12.16 1.47
C LEU A 29 -12.37 -12.25 2.91
N PHE A 30 -11.54 -11.94 3.91
CA PHE A 30 -11.97 -11.91 5.32
C PHE A 30 -12.50 -10.53 5.74
N THR A 31 -11.80 -9.46 5.36
CA THR A 31 -12.09 -8.11 5.85
C THR A 31 -13.36 -7.53 5.22
N VAL A 32 -13.54 -7.66 3.91
CA VAL A 32 -14.70 -7.06 3.22
C VAL A 32 -16.04 -7.65 3.71
N PRO A 33 -16.22 -8.98 3.86
CA PRO A 33 -17.46 -9.53 4.42
C PRO A 33 -17.72 -9.14 5.86
N VAL A 34 -16.68 -8.94 6.66
CA VAL A 34 -16.84 -8.47 8.05
C VAL A 34 -17.36 -7.04 8.11
N ILE A 35 -16.90 -6.16 7.20
CA ILE A 35 -17.33 -4.76 7.15
C ILE A 35 -18.71 -4.61 6.52
N THR A 36 -18.97 -5.29 5.40
CA THR A 36 -20.18 -5.07 4.58
C THR A 36 -21.31 -6.05 4.84
N GLY A 37 -21.05 -7.10 5.64
CA GLY A 37 -21.98 -8.21 5.82
C GLY A 37 -22.08 -9.10 4.58
N ARG A 38 -23.06 -10.02 4.58
CA ARG A 38 -23.30 -10.96 3.44
C ARG A 38 -24.35 -10.41 2.47
N THR A 39 -23.95 -9.46 1.65
CA THR A 39 -24.83 -8.76 0.71
C THR A 39 -24.22 -8.72 -0.71
N LYS A 40 -25.01 -8.27 -1.69
CA LYS A 40 -24.51 -8.10 -3.07
C LYS A 40 -23.37 -7.08 -3.15
N LYS A 41 -23.35 -6.06 -2.30
CA LYS A 41 -22.27 -5.08 -2.20
C LYS A 41 -20.95 -5.71 -1.76
N THR A 42 -20.99 -6.77 -0.95
CA THR A 42 -19.81 -7.51 -0.51
C THR A 42 -19.08 -8.14 -1.69
N VAL A 43 -19.82 -8.79 -2.59
CA VAL A 43 -19.23 -9.39 -3.79
C VAL A 43 -18.61 -8.34 -4.70
N ALA A 44 -19.30 -7.21 -4.89
CA ALA A 44 -18.76 -6.09 -5.67
C ALA A 44 -17.51 -5.48 -5.02
N GLY A 45 -17.53 -5.30 -3.70
CA GLY A 45 -16.37 -4.82 -2.93
C GLY A 45 -15.15 -5.76 -3.02
N ILE A 46 -15.35 -7.08 -2.88
CA ILE A 46 -14.29 -8.07 -3.04
C ILE A 46 -13.72 -8.04 -4.47
N ALA A 47 -14.58 -8.02 -5.48
CA ALA A 47 -14.13 -7.98 -6.87
C ALA A 47 -13.34 -6.69 -7.17
N GLY A 48 -13.85 -5.53 -6.72
CA GLY A 48 -13.20 -4.24 -6.87
C GLY A 48 -11.84 -4.18 -6.15
N ALA A 49 -11.81 -4.61 -4.88
CA ALA A 49 -10.57 -4.63 -4.10
C ALA A 49 -9.54 -5.60 -4.69
N SER A 50 -9.97 -6.79 -5.13
CA SER A 50 -9.08 -7.76 -5.77
C SER A 50 -8.49 -7.23 -7.07
N ALA A 51 -9.29 -6.60 -7.93
CA ALA A 51 -8.82 -5.96 -9.15
C ALA A 51 -7.86 -4.80 -8.83
N GLY A 52 -8.16 -3.98 -7.80
CA GLY A 52 -7.31 -2.88 -7.35
C GLY A 52 -5.94 -3.36 -6.87
N ILE A 53 -5.88 -4.45 -6.08
CA ILE A 53 -4.61 -5.04 -5.64
C ILE A 53 -3.82 -5.59 -6.83
N LEU A 54 -4.44 -6.30 -7.77
CA LEU A 54 -3.74 -6.78 -8.96
C LEU A 54 -3.15 -5.64 -9.80
N PHE A 55 -3.88 -4.53 -9.91
CA PHE A 55 -3.38 -3.33 -10.56
C PHE A 55 -2.21 -2.69 -9.77
N SER A 56 -2.31 -2.62 -8.44
CA SER A 56 -1.23 -2.17 -7.57
C SER A 56 0.04 -3.02 -7.72
N VAL A 57 -0.11 -4.34 -7.80
CA VAL A 57 1.02 -5.27 -8.08
C VAL A 57 1.69 -4.93 -9.40
N ALA A 58 0.91 -4.76 -10.46
CA ALA A 58 1.45 -4.40 -11.78
C ALA A 58 2.22 -3.07 -11.73
N LEU A 59 1.65 -2.04 -11.11
CA LEU A 59 2.33 -0.75 -10.93
C LEU A 59 3.60 -0.87 -10.09
N THR A 60 3.55 -1.60 -8.97
CA THR A 60 4.71 -1.80 -8.09
C THR A 60 5.86 -2.50 -8.82
N VAL A 61 5.56 -3.54 -9.61
CA VAL A 61 6.58 -4.26 -10.38
C VAL A 61 7.17 -3.37 -11.48
N ILE A 62 6.34 -2.64 -12.22
CA ILE A 62 6.79 -1.72 -13.28
C ILE A 62 7.65 -0.61 -12.67
N THR A 63 7.17 0.05 -11.62
CA THR A 63 7.89 1.14 -10.96
C THR A 63 9.19 0.65 -10.33
N GLY A 64 9.16 -0.49 -9.65
CA GLY A 64 10.35 -1.12 -9.08
C GLY A 64 11.41 -1.50 -10.13
N ALA A 65 10.97 -1.86 -11.34
CA ALA A 65 11.89 -2.11 -12.47
C ALA A 65 12.50 -0.80 -13.02
N LEU A 66 11.71 0.26 -13.13
CA LEU A 66 12.15 1.56 -13.67
C LEU A 66 13.12 2.30 -12.72
N ILE A 67 12.83 2.29 -11.42
CA ILE A 67 13.60 3.04 -10.41
C ILE A 67 14.83 2.24 -9.91
N HIS A 68 14.97 0.98 -10.33
CA HIS A 68 16.04 0.09 -9.86
C HIS A 68 16.11 0.02 -8.33
N VAL A 69 14.94 -0.14 -7.68
CA VAL A 69 14.87 -0.27 -6.22
C VAL A 69 15.87 -1.31 -5.74
N SER A 70 16.87 -0.87 -4.97
CA SER A 70 17.91 -1.77 -4.43
C SER A 70 17.40 -2.64 -3.29
N GLY A 71 16.32 -2.21 -2.63
CA GLY A 71 15.74 -2.90 -1.46
C GLY A 71 16.57 -2.77 -0.18
N ILE A 72 17.68 -2.05 -0.22
CA ILE A 72 18.52 -1.80 0.96
C ILE A 72 17.87 -0.63 1.72
N ILE A 73 17.03 -0.96 2.68
CA ILE A 73 16.32 0.02 3.50
C ILE A 73 17.04 0.22 4.84
N ASP A 74 17.73 -0.82 5.35
CA ASP A 74 18.41 -0.80 6.64
C ASP A 74 19.65 -1.70 6.66
N ASP A 75 20.76 -1.18 7.20
CA ASP A 75 21.98 -1.98 7.45
C ASP A 75 21.74 -3.10 8.47
N GLU A 76 20.77 -2.92 9.40
CA GLU A 76 20.36 -3.96 10.35
C GLU A 76 19.67 -5.14 9.66
N LEU A 77 18.82 -4.87 8.67
CA LEU A 77 18.19 -5.92 7.86
C LEU A 77 19.22 -6.73 7.08
N LEU A 78 20.22 -6.07 6.47
CA LEU A 78 21.31 -6.75 5.81
C LEU A 78 22.08 -7.68 6.76
N THR A 79 22.39 -7.19 7.96
CA THR A 79 23.11 -7.98 8.97
C THR A 79 22.30 -9.20 9.41
N LEU A 80 20.98 -9.04 9.64
CA LEU A 80 20.09 -10.14 10.00
C LEU A 80 20.00 -11.20 8.88
N PHE A 81 19.94 -10.79 7.61
CA PHE A 81 19.92 -11.72 6.49
C PHE A 81 21.24 -12.49 6.34
N TYR A 82 22.39 -11.83 6.51
CA TYR A 82 23.68 -12.50 6.49
C TYR A 82 23.83 -13.51 7.62
N VAL A 83 23.31 -13.19 8.82
CA VAL A 83 23.38 -14.09 9.99
C VAL A 83 22.39 -15.25 9.88
N SER A 84 21.20 -15.03 9.29
CA SER A 84 20.18 -16.08 9.16
C SER A 84 20.45 -17.10 8.06
N GLY A 85 21.42 -16.83 7.16
CA GLY A 85 21.76 -17.73 6.05
C GLY A 85 20.63 -17.95 5.03
N THR A 86 19.60 -17.12 5.05
CA THR A 86 18.44 -17.26 4.16
C THR A 86 18.64 -16.36 2.93
N GLU A 87 18.66 -16.95 1.74
CA GLU A 87 18.74 -16.21 0.47
C GLU A 87 17.40 -15.52 0.13
N ILE A 88 17.00 -14.55 0.93
CA ILE A 88 15.78 -13.77 0.67
C ILE A 88 16.15 -12.55 -0.18
N ASN A 89 15.45 -12.36 -1.29
CA ASN A 89 15.63 -11.19 -2.14
C ASN A 89 15.01 -9.96 -1.47
N ILE A 90 15.86 -9.11 -0.87
CA ILE A 90 15.47 -7.91 -0.11
C ILE A 90 14.63 -6.95 -0.95
N ARG A 91 14.96 -6.80 -2.24
CA ARG A 91 14.17 -6.01 -3.19
C ARG A 91 12.72 -6.50 -3.27
N ASN A 92 12.52 -7.80 -3.36
CA ASN A 92 11.18 -8.39 -3.43
C ASN A 92 10.42 -8.23 -2.10
N VAL A 93 11.12 -8.19 -0.97
CA VAL A 93 10.50 -7.88 0.33
C VAL A 93 10.03 -6.43 0.38
N ALA A 94 10.85 -5.47 -0.07
CA ALA A 94 10.47 -4.06 -0.14
C ALA A 94 9.25 -3.85 -1.06
N LEU A 95 9.26 -4.43 -2.25
CA LEU A 95 8.11 -4.39 -3.18
C LEU A 95 6.85 -5.02 -2.57
N SER A 96 7.02 -6.11 -1.81
CA SER A 96 5.92 -6.75 -1.08
C SER A 96 5.33 -5.83 -0.01
N GLY A 97 6.17 -5.09 0.70
CA GLY A 97 5.75 -4.07 1.67
C GLY A 97 4.88 -2.99 1.02
N MET A 98 5.26 -2.51 -0.17
CA MET A 98 4.47 -1.53 -0.93
C MET A 98 3.09 -2.08 -1.33
N ILE A 99 3.00 -3.34 -1.75
CA ILE A 99 1.72 -3.99 -2.08
C ILE A 99 0.84 -4.11 -0.84
N ILE A 100 1.40 -4.58 0.27
CA ILE A 100 0.67 -4.77 1.52
C ILE A 100 0.19 -3.41 2.09
N SER A 101 1.01 -2.37 2.02
CA SER A 101 0.62 -1.04 2.49
C SER A 101 -0.50 -0.40 1.68
N SER A 102 -0.59 -0.71 0.38
CA SER A 102 -1.69 -0.23 -0.48
C SER A 102 -3.04 -0.91 -0.20
N LEU A 103 -3.02 -2.06 0.47
CA LEU A 103 -4.21 -2.90 0.70
C LEU A 103 -5.33 -2.16 1.45
N GLY A 104 -4.99 -1.42 2.50
CA GLY A 104 -5.96 -0.66 3.28
C GLY A 104 -6.73 0.34 2.43
N ALA A 105 -5.99 1.18 1.69
CA ALA A 105 -6.57 2.18 0.80
C ALA A 105 -7.47 1.56 -0.28
N VAL A 106 -7.04 0.44 -0.88
CA VAL A 106 -7.82 -0.26 -1.92
C VAL A 106 -9.11 -0.84 -1.35
N ILE A 107 -9.08 -1.44 -0.15
CA ILE A 107 -10.29 -1.96 0.51
C ILE A 107 -11.26 -0.81 0.82
N ASP A 108 -10.78 0.27 1.41
CA ASP A 108 -11.61 1.39 1.84
C ASP A 108 -12.34 2.03 0.66
N VAL A 109 -11.65 2.32 -0.44
CA VAL A 109 -12.27 2.85 -1.65
C VAL A 109 -13.26 1.86 -2.24
N SER A 110 -12.89 0.59 -2.37
CA SER A 110 -13.74 -0.44 -2.98
C SER A 110 -15.03 -0.66 -2.19
N VAL A 111 -14.95 -0.71 -0.85
CA VAL A 111 -16.10 -0.89 0.02
C VAL A 111 -17.01 0.35 0.00
N SER A 112 -16.42 1.55 0.05
CA SER A 112 -17.17 2.81 0.01
C SER A 112 -17.94 2.96 -1.30
N VAL A 113 -17.28 2.74 -2.43
CA VAL A 113 -17.92 2.82 -3.76
C VAL A 113 -18.98 1.75 -3.92
N ALA A 114 -18.71 0.50 -3.54
CA ALA A 114 -19.68 -0.59 -3.61
C ALA A 114 -20.92 -0.31 -2.73
N SER A 115 -20.73 0.28 -1.56
CA SER A 115 -21.82 0.66 -0.66
C SER A 115 -22.65 1.79 -1.24
N ALA A 116 -22.02 2.85 -1.75
CA ALA A 116 -22.70 3.98 -2.36
C ALA A 116 -23.53 3.58 -3.58
N VAL A 117 -23.00 2.72 -4.45
CA VAL A 117 -23.73 2.18 -5.60
C VAL A 117 -24.92 1.35 -5.15
N HIS A 118 -24.74 0.53 -4.12
CA HIS A 118 -25.81 -0.28 -3.59
C HIS A 118 -26.97 0.57 -3.04
N GLU A 119 -26.67 1.59 -2.23
CA GLU A 119 -27.63 2.55 -1.72
C GLU A 119 -28.34 3.32 -2.85
N PHE A 120 -27.58 3.73 -3.88
CA PHE A 120 -28.14 4.43 -5.03
C PHE A 120 -29.20 3.61 -5.76
N PHE A 121 -28.98 2.31 -5.95
CA PHE A 121 -29.96 1.42 -6.57
C PHE A 121 -31.19 1.14 -5.67
N ILE A 122 -31.03 1.20 -4.35
CA ILE A 122 -32.17 1.05 -3.43
C ILE A 122 -33.08 2.26 -3.51
N VAL A 123 -32.48 3.46 -3.54
CA VAL A 123 -33.23 4.73 -3.55
C VAL A 123 -33.86 5.03 -4.92
N HIS A 124 -33.21 4.61 -6.00
CA HIS A 124 -33.65 4.86 -7.38
C HIS A 124 -33.83 3.53 -8.14
N PRO A 125 -34.93 2.80 -7.89
CA PRO A 125 -35.26 1.57 -8.61
C PRO A 125 -35.49 1.87 -10.09
N GLY A 126 -34.73 1.23 -10.99
CA GLY A 126 -34.86 1.42 -12.44
C GLY A 126 -33.91 2.46 -13.08
N VAL A 127 -32.99 3.00 -12.30
CA VAL A 127 -31.96 3.91 -12.82
C VAL A 127 -31.06 3.22 -13.87
N ASP A 128 -30.62 3.98 -14.87
CA ASP A 128 -29.71 3.48 -15.89
C ASP A 128 -28.31 3.18 -15.30
N ARG A 129 -27.68 2.13 -15.84
CA ARG A 129 -26.35 1.71 -15.43
C ARG A 129 -25.30 2.81 -15.60
N LYS A 130 -25.48 3.69 -16.58
CA LYS A 130 -24.57 4.81 -16.85
C LYS A 130 -24.65 5.85 -15.73
N GLU A 131 -25.84 6.19 -15.25
CA GLU A 131 -26.01 7.12 -14.12
C GLU A 131 -25.44 6.54 -12.83
N ALA A 132 -25.70 5.25 -12.58
CA ALA A 132 -25.12 4.57 -11.43
C ALA A 132 -23.57 4.56 -11.47
N PHE A 133 -22.98 4.36 -12.65
CA PHE A 133 -21.53 4.42 -12.84
C PHE A 133 -20.96 5.82 -12.59
N LEU A 134 -21.62 6.85 -13.10
CA LEU A 134 -21.20 8.24 -12.89
C LEU A 134 -21.28 8.64 -11.40
N SER A 135 -22.35 8.22 -10.71
CA SER A 135 -22.49 8.42 -9.27
C SER A 135 -21.39 7.69 -8.49
N ALA A 136 -21.10 6.44 -8.83
CA ALA A 136 -19.99 5.67 -8.24
C ALA A 136 -18.64 6.35 -8.43
N MET A 137 -18.39 6.88 -9.62
CA MET A 137 -17.16 7.59 -9.95
C MET A 137 -17.02 8.89 -9.15
N SER A 138 -18.11 9.61 -8.91
CA SER A 138 -18.10 10.80 -8.06
C SER A 138 -17.71 10.46 -6.62
N VAL A 139 -18.37 9.45 -6.04
CA VAL A 139 -18.04 8.97 -4.68
C VAL A 139 -16.59 8.50 -4.58
N GLY A 140 -16.11 7.79 -5.60
CA GLY A 140 -14.70 7.35 -5.66
C GLY A 140 -13.73 8.53 -5.67
N LYS A 141 -14.00 9.58 -6.43
CA LYS A 141 -13.17 10.80 -6.49
C LYS A 141 -13.15 11.54 -5.16
N ASP A 142 -14.30 11.69 -4.50
CA ASP A 142 -14.40 12.36 -3.21
C ASP A 142 -13.62 11.61 -2.13
N ASN A 143 -13.72 10.28 -2.09
CA ASN A 143 -12.94 9.44 -1.20
C ASN A 143 -11.45 9.55 -1.46
N LEU A 144 -11.01 9.49 -2.72
CA LEU A 144 -9.60 9.63 -3.08
C LEU A 144 -9.05 10.99 -2.60
N GLY A 145 -9.79 12.08 -2.78
CA GLY A 145 -9.37 13.41 -2.32
C GLY A 145 -9.12 13.46 -0.81
N SER A 146 -10.01 12.87 -0.02
CA SER A 146 -9.84 12.78 1.44
C SER A 146 -8.66 11.89 1.85
N MET A 147 -8.53 10.73 1.21
CA MET A 147 -7.48 9.75 1.53
C MET A 147 -6.09 10.26 1.15
N VAL A 148 -5.94 10.92 0.00
CA VAL A 148 -4.65 11.50 -0.40
C VAL A 148 -4.16 12.51 0.62
N ASN A 149 -5.05 13.40 1.12
CA ASN A 149 -4.67 14.34 2.17
C ASN A 149 -4.20 13.64 3.45
N THR A 150 -4.92 12.60 3.88
CA THR A 150 -4.55 11.81 5.06
C THR A 150 -3.21 11.10 4.88
N LEU A 151 -2.97 10.51 3.70
CA LEU A 151 -1.70 9.86 3.38
C LEU A 151 -0.53 10.85 3.38
N VAL A 152 -0.70 12.03 2.76
CA VAL A 152 0.33 13.08 2.75
C VAL A 152 0.68 13.50 4.18
N MET A 153 -0.34 13.72 5.04
CA MET A 153 -0.09 14.08 6.43
C MET A 153 0.57 12.96 7.24
N ALA A 154 0.22 11.70 6.98
CA ALA A 154 0.86 10.55 7.60
C ALA A 154 2.34 10.46 7.20
N TYR A 155 2.66 10.64 5.91
CA TYR A 155 4.04 10.67 5.44
C TYR A 155 4.85 11.83 6.01
N VAL A 156 4.30 13.04 6.01
CA VAL A 156 4.95 14.20 6.63
C VAL A 156 5.20 13.95 8.12
N GLY A 157 4.20 13.40 8.82
CA GLY A 157 4.32 13.07 10.24
C GLY A 157 5.39 12.03 10.54
N SER A 158 5.47 10.97 9.75
CA SER A 158 6.53 9.95 9.90
C SER A 158 7.93 10.46 9.56
N SER A 159 8.03 11.44 8.66
CA SER A 159 9.31 12.03 8.24
C SER A 159 9.73 13.27 9.06
N LEU A 160 9.03 13.60 10.16
CA LEU A 160 9.35 14.79 10.96
C LEU A 160 10.77 14.77 11.53
N SER A 161 11.26 13.63 12.00
CA SER A 161 12.63 13.46 12.50
C SER A 161 13.65 13.76 11.41
N LEU A 162 13.43 13.27 10.19
CA LEU A 162 14.28 13.54 9.04
C LEU A 162 14.30 15.04 8.69
N ILE A 163 13.13 15.67 8.63
CA ILE A 163 12.99 17.10 8.35
C ILE A 163 13.75 17.94 9.39
N LEU A 164 13.65 17.56 10.67
CA LEU A 164 14.38 18.23 11.76
C LEU A 164 15.89 18.05 11.61
N ILE A 165 16.38 16.84 11.31
CA ILE A 165 17.81 16.58 11.11
C ILE A 165 18.35 17.41 9.94
N ILE A 166 17.62 17.46 8.82
CA ILE A 166 17.99 18.28 7.66
C ILE A 166 18.04 19.76 8.04
N SER A 167 17.03 20.28 8.75
CA SER A 167 16.98 21.67 9.17
C SER A 167 18.14 22.05 10.11
N LEU A 168 18.44 21.21 11.11
CA LEU A 168 19.54 21.43 12.04
C LEU A 168 20.91 21.43 11.36
N LYS A 169 21.13 20.53 10.39
CA LYS A 169 22.37 20.48 9.62
C LYS A 169 22.49 21.70 8.69
N PHE A 170 21.39 22.15 8.12
CA PHE A 170 21.36 23.35 7.28
C PHE A 170 21.67 24.62 8.10
N ASP A 171 21.07 24.75 9.28
CA ASP A 171 21.34 25.86 10.22
C ASP A 171 22.78 25.87 10.72
N ALA A 172 23.42 24.68 10.81
CA ALA A 172 24.84 24.56 11.12
C ALA A 172 25.78 24.94 9.94
N GLY A 173 25.23 25.45 8.84
CA GLY A 173 26.00 25.90 7.67
C GLY A 173 26.48 24.81 6.74
N MET A 174 25.95 23.60 6.85
CA MET A 174 26.30 22.50 5.93
C MET A 174 25.61 22.70 4.57
N PRO A 175 26.32 22.56 3.44
CA PRO A 175 25.69 22.62 2.10
C PRO A 175 24.64 21.52 1.96
N LEU A 176 23.50 21.85 1.36
CA LEU A 176 22.35 20.93 1.20
C LEU A 176 22.77 19.60 0.55
N LEU A 177 23.63 19.64 -0.45
CA LEU A 177 24.17 18.44 -1.10
C LEU A 177 24.95 17.52 -0.13
N MET A 178 25.65 18.10 0.85
CA MET A 178 26.39 17.33 1.84
C MET A 178 25.47 16.73 2.90
N VAL A 179 24.37 17.41 3.20
CA VAL A 179 23.33 16.90 4.10
C VAL A 179 22.57 15.75 3.45
N LEU A 180 22.18 15.89 2.19
CA LEU A 180 21.46 14.87 1.43
C LEU A 180 22.31 13.65 1.08
N ASN A 181 23.64 13.81 0.97
CA ASN A 181 24.58 12.71 0.70
C ASN A 181 25.06 12.00 1.98
N ASN A 182 24.51 12.37 3.14
CA ASN A 182 24.81 11.66 4.38
C ASN A 182 24.03 10.35 4.40
N HIS A 183 24.72 9.25 4.69
CA HIS A 183 24.20 7.89 4.67
C HIS A 183 22.91 7.73 5.50
N GLN A 184 22.80 8.40 6.64
CA GLN A 184 21.59 8.37 7.48
C GLN A 184 20.38 9.04 6.82
N VAL A 185 20.58 10.14 6.08
CA VAL A 185 19.52 10.85 5.38
C VAL A 185 19.06 10.09 4.14
N LEU A 186 20.00 9.43 3.44
CA LEU A 186 19.70 8.60 2.27
C LEU A 186 18.87 7.36 2.63
N ILE A 187 19.14 6.75 3.78
CA ILE A 187 18.40 5.57 4.25
C ILE A 187 16.92 5.91 4.59
N GLU A 188 16.66 7.10 5.15
CA GLU A 188 15.30 7.52 5.50
C GLU A 188 14.48 8.07 4.30
N ILE A 189 15.15 8.44 3.19
CA ILE A 189 14.48 8.97 1.98
C ILE A 189 14.15 7.85 0.96
N LEU A 190 14.88 6.74 0.98
CA LEU A 190 14.71 5.61 0.07
C LEU A 190 13.74 4.58 0.61
#